data_a03bfb28e3fdf34cb4c170da635e9e91
#
_entry.id   a03bfb28e3fdf34cb4c170da635e9e91
#
_cell.length_a   1.000
_cell.length_b   1.000
_cell.length_c   1.000
_cell.angle_alpha   90.00
_cell.angle_beta   90.00
_cell.angle_gamma   90.00
#
_symmetry.space_group_name_H-M   'P 1'
#
loop_
_entity.id
_entity.type
_entity.pdbx_description
1 polymer ?
#
loop_
_entity_poly.entity_id
_entity_poly.type
_entity_poly.pdbx_seq_one_letter_code
_entity_poly.pdbx_strand_id
1 'polypeptide(L)'
;MRAFTPLLFALAWVPLTAAGPDLEELKFVEVFRGIAATTSIAHAGDGSGRLFVTEQIGRVLIHDGNQLLESAFLDIRDRVRAGGERGLLSIAFHPDYASNGFFFVNYTDLSSNTVVSRFQVSSDPDVAAAGSEEVYFQAVQPRRNHNGGQLQFGPDGYLYIGMGDGGGAGDPPNLAQNLGSPLGKMLRVDVNGPAPAAAPESNPFLETPGARPEIWAYGVRNPWRFSFDRLTGDMFIADVGQGALEEISFQPAASTGGENYGWRLMEGTRCFNPATNCNDGSLVLPILEYGHVPGNCGASVTGGYRYRGAQHPQLSGVYFFADYCTGNFYGAVEESGAWTLLGPVETPYQVRTFGEDEGGEIYFADASTVYRIEAPPPPPRISDGGVVSAATYRVGSGLAPGSLATAFGIGLADSTAVATVHPLPTELGGGSMTFNGNVPAPQIFASAGQRNFQIPWELVGLSKASLTVTVGEQTSPEAVVPLARVSPGIFVLNYSGQAAAFVSPGGAVAGPVGSVPGARPAKPGETLEVMATGLGPVTNPPVTGATALADPASMVLEHLSVRIADEPVPVEFAGLAPTHAGLYLVRFPLPTDVARGAAVPIAIRVAGVDSKTAYIAIEQEPEPPAEEQEP
;
A
#
# COMPACT_ATOMS: atom_id res chain seq x y z
N MET A 1 -31.53 21.29 -10.16
CA MET A 1 -31.04 19.94 -9.85
C MET A 1 -29.51 19.98 -9.88
N ARG A 2 -28.85 19.96 -8.72
CA ARG A 2 -27.39 19.91 -8.64
C ARG A 2 -26.98 18.50 -8.21
N ALA A 3 -26.03 17.93 -8.91
CA ALA A 3 -25.51 16.59 -8.68
C ALA A 3 -24.93 16.44 -7.27
N PHE A 4 -25.33 15.39 -6.56
CA PHE A 4 -24.68 14.96 -5.33
C PHE A 4 -23.31 14.39 -5.69
N THR A 5 -22.25 15.06 -5.29
CA THR A 5 -20.89 14.52 -5.34
C THR A 5 -20.75 13.49 -4.21
N PRO A 6 -20.35 12.24 -4.47
CA PRO A 6 -20.14 11.26 -3.41
C PRO A 6 -18.94 11.68 -2.55
N LEU A 7 -19.17 11.90 -1.25
CA LEU A 7 -18.09 12.09 -0.28
C LEU A 7 -17.33 10.75 -0.11
N LEU A 8 -16.06 10.75 -0.52
CA LEU A 8 -15.12 9.68 -0.23
C LEU A 8 -14.76 9.69 1.26
N PHE A 9 -15.04 8.60 1.96
CA PHE A 9 -14.61 8.37 3.34
C PHE A 9 -13.33 7.54 3.35
N ALA A 10 -12.27 8.07 3.97
CA ALA A 10 -11.09 7.30 4.31
C ALA A 10 -11.39 6.42 5.52
N LEU A 11 -11.34 5.11 5.34
CA LEU A 11 -11.45 4.12 6.42
C LEU A 11 -10.06 3.74 6.94
N ALA A 12 -9.96 3.60 8.26
CA ALA A 12 -8.81 2.99 8.91
C ALA A 12 -8.66 1.53 8.46
N TRP A 13 -7.49 1.20 7.99
CA TRP A 13 -7.08 -0.15 7.59
C TRP A 13 -7.06 -1.07 8.83
N VAL A 14 -7.84 -2.13 8.81
CA VAL A 14 -7.65 -3.28 9.71
C VAL A 14 -6.85 -4.29 8.89
N PRO A 15 -5.65 -4.67 9.32
CA PRO A 15 -4.88 -5.69 8.60
C PRO A 15 -5.63 -7.01 8.69
N LEU A 16 -6.03 -7.55 7.54
CA LEU A 16 -6.46 -8.93 7.41
C LEU A 16 -5.19 -9.79 7.47
N THR A 17 -5.07 -10.69 8.44
CA THR A 17 -4.09 -11.79 8.41
C THR A 17 -4.51 -12.74 7.28
N ALA A 18 -4.06 -12.47 6.08
CA ALA A 18 -4.15 -13.39 4.97
C ALA A 18 -2.85 -14.21 4.95
N ALA A 19 -2.96 -15.50 4.72
CA ALA A 19 -1.83 -16.29 4.21
C ALA A 19 -1.17 -15.46 3.11
N GLY A 20 0.18 -15.42 3.09
CA GLY A 20 0.92 -14.64 2.09
C GLY A 20 0.43 -14.94 0.67
N PRO A 21 0.75 -14.07 -0.30
CA PRO A 21 0.30 -14.27 -1.68
C PRO A 21 0.81 -15.60 -2.24
N ASP A 22 0.03 -16.23 -3.10
CA ASP A 22 0.49 -17.37 -3.88
C ASP A 22 1.51 -16.89 -4.90
N LEU A 23 2.77 -17.29 -4.74
CA LEU A 23 3.85 -16.87 -5.64
C LEU A 23 3.74 -17.50 -7.03
N GLU A 24 3.02 -18.63 -7.19
CA GLU A 24 2.81 -19.28 -8.51
C GLU A 24 1.91 -18.43 -9.42
N GLU A 25 1.09 -17.56 -8.84
CA GLU A 25 0.25 -16.63 -9.59
C GLU A 25 0.99 -15.37 -10.07
N LEU A 26 2.22 -15.12 -9.61
CA LEU A 26 3.02 -13.96 -10.03
C LEU A 26 3.28 -14.00 -11.54
N LYS A 27 3.29 -12.81 -12.12
CA LYS A 27 3.71 -12.58 -13.49
C LYS A 27 4.98 -11.77 -13.51
N PHE A 28 5.94 -12.23 -14.29
CA PHE A 28 7.19 -11.51 -14.54
C PHE A 28 7.10 -10.88 -15.93
N VAL A 29 6.73 -9.61 -15.95
CA VAL A 29 6.46 -8.88 -17.20
C VAL A 29 7.75 -8.22 -17.68
N GLU A 30 8.18 -8.59 -18.88
CA GLU A 30 9.32 -7.93 -19.53
C GLU A 30 9.02 -6.45 -19.74
N VAL A 31 9.92 -5.59 -19.23
CA VAL A 31 9.82 -4.13 -19.39
C VAL A 31 10.71 -3.67 -20.55
N PHE A 32 11.96 -4.11 -20.58
CA PHE A 32 12.90 -3.84 -21.66
C PHE A 32 14.05 -4.83 -21.66
N ARG A 33 14.73 -4.92 -22.81
CA ARG A 33 15.89 -5.80 -23.04
C ARG A 33 17.00 -5.06 -23.78
N GLY A 34 18.16 -5.69 -23.93
CA GLY A 34 19.29 -5.14 -24.69
C GLY A 34 20.41 -4.63 -23.82
N ILE A 35 20.44 -4.99 -22.54
CA ILE A 35 21.49 -4.66 -21.58
C ILE A 35 22.57 -5.75 -21.62
N ALA A 36 23.82 -5.39 -21.40
CA ALA A 36 24.93 -6.35 -21.37
C ALA A 36 25.40 -6.61 -19.94
N ALA A 37 25.00 -7.75 -19.37
CA ALA A 37 25.38 -8.19 -18.03
C ALA A 37 24.97 -7.20 -16.93
N THR A 38 23.66 -7.08 -16.72
CA THR A 38 23.04 -6.20 -15.70
C THR A 38 23.59 -6.48 -14.30
N THR A 39 23.88 -5.42 -13.55
CA THR A 39 24.39 -5.53 -12.17
C THR A 39 23.58 -4.73 -11.16
N SER A 40 22.82 -3.70 -11.54
CA SER A 40 21.99 -2.94 -10.61
C SER A 40 20.83 -2.25 -11.36
N ILE A 41 19.72 -2.05 -10.65
CA ILE A 41 18.58 -1.24 -11.08
C ILE A 41 18.32 -0.21 -9.97
N ALA A 42 18.16 1.07 -10.33
CA ALA A 42 17.89 2.14 -9.39
C ALA A 42 17.01 3.22 -10.02
N HIS A 43 16.41 4.06 -9.19
CA HIS A 43 15.71 5.29 -9.58
C HIS A 43 16.38 6.51 -8.95
N ALA A 44 16.18 7.68 -9.53
CA ALA A 44 16.83 8.90 -9.03
C ALA A 44 16.04 9.59 -7.89
N GLY A 45 14.76 9.26 -7.69
CA GLY A 45 13.90 9.93 -6.73
C GLY A 45 13.58 11.39 -7.06
N ASP A 46 13.73 11.77 -8.34
CA ASP A 46 13.58 13.14 -8.85
C ASP A 46 12.20 13.41 -9.46
N GLY A 47 11.27 12.45 -9.37
CA GLY A 47 9.93 12.54 -9.95
C GLY A 47 9.87 12.26 -11.45
N SER A 48 10.98 11.86 -12.07
CA SER A 48 11.04 11.59 -13.52
C SER A 48 10.50 10.20 -13.90
N GLY A 49 10.44 9.27 -12.95
CA GLY A 49 10.05 7.88 -13.20
C GLY A 49 11.07 7.07 -14.00
N ARG A 50 12.29 7.60 -14.23
CA ARG A 50 13.35 6.92 -14.97
C ARG A 50 13.94 5.77 -14.14
N LEU A 51 14.23 4.64 -14.81
CA LEU A 51 15.05 3.56 -14.26
C LEU A 51 16.47 3.65 -14.82
N PHE A 52 17.44 3.57 -13.93
CA PHE A 52 18.86 3.55 -14.26
C PHE A 52 19.38 2.13 -14.07
N VAL A 53 20.01 1.59 -15.10
CA VAL A 53 20.48 0.21 -15.11
C VAL A 53 21.97 0.17 -15.42
N THR A 54 22.73 -0.50 -14.56
CA THR A 54 24.18 -0.62 -14.74
C THR A 54 24.53 -1.86 -15.55
N GLU A 55 25.46 -1.69 -16.49
CA GLU A 55 26.13 -2.78 -17.18
C GLU A 55 27.50 -3.05 -16.54
N GLN A 56 27.77 -4.32 -16.30
CA GLN A 56 29.00 -4.76 -15.63
C GLN A 56 30.29 -4.18 -16.27
N ILE A 57 30.25 -3.89 -17.58
CA ILE A 57 31.40 -3.36 -18.32
C ILE A 57 31.71 -1.89 -18.03
N GLY A 58 30.84 -1.15 -17.32
CA GLY A 58 31.10 0.23 -16.93
C GLY A 58 30.18 1.27 -17.60
N ARG A 59 28.95 0.89 -18.02
CA ARG A 59 27.94 1.84 -18.47
C ARG A 59 26.74 1.87 -17.54
N VAL A 60 26.09 3.03 -17.46
CA VAL A 60 24.76 3.20 -16.89
C VAL A 60 23.82 3.61 -18.01
N LEU A 61 22.73 2.90 -18.19
CA LEU A 61 21.70 3.16 -19.19
C LEU A 61 20.42 3.67 -18.50
N ILE A 62 19.59 4.41 -19.25
CA ILE A 62 18.30 4.92 -18.78
C ILE A 62 17.17 4.26 -19.57
N HIS A 63 16.14 3.78 -18.84
CA HIS A 63 14.81 3.54 -19.37
C HIS A 63 13.90 4.69 -18.92
N ASP A 64 13.30 5.43 -19.88
CA ASP A 64 12.55 6.66 -19.64
C ASP A 64 11.05 6.45 -19.31
N GLY A 65 10.69 5.21 -19.05
CA GLY A 65 9.29 4.78 -18.87
C GLY A 65 8.66 4.22 -20.14
N ASN A 66 9.23 4.50 -21.33
CA ASN A 66 8.74 4.03 -22.62
C ASN A 66 9.77 3.16 -23.35
N GLN A 67 11.05 3.54 -23.31
CA GLN A 67 12.12 2.86 -24.04
C GLN A 67 13.46 2.99 -23.34
N LEU A 68 14.36 2.07 -23.66
CA LEU A 68 15.78 2.18 -23.30
C LEU A 68 16.44 3.22 -24.22
N LEU A 69 17.07 4.26 -23.63
CA LEU A 69 17.75 5.29 -24.40
C LEU A 69 19.02 4.74 -25.05
N GLU A 70 19.32 5.21 -26.28
CA GLU A 70 20.50 4.74 -27.04
C GLU A 70 21.81 5.21 -26.41
N SER A 71 21.81 6.42 -25.84
CA SER A 71 22.99 7.01 -25.19
C SER A 71 23.10 6.54 -23.75
N ALA A 72 24.31 6.20 -23.32
CA ALA A 72 24.57 5.89 -21.92
C ALA A 72 24.50 7.17 -21.07
N PHE A 73 23.86 7.08 -19.88
CA PHE A 73 23.89 8.13 -18.86
C PHE A 73 25.31 8.37 -18.35
N LEU A 74 26.04 7.27 -18.05
CA LEU A 74 27.45 7.30 -17.67
C LEU A 74 28.20 6.23 -18.46
N ASP A 75 29.40 6.57 -18.97
CA ASP A 75 30.32 5.62 -19.59
C ASP A 75 31.72 5.78 -18.99
N ILE A 76 32.14 4.77 -18.20
CA ILE A 76 33.42 4.69 -17.51
C ILE A 76 34.16 3.39 -17.83
N ARG A 77 33.90 2.79 -19.02
CA ARG A 77 34.54 1.54 -19.45
C ARG A 77 36.06 1.61 -19.49
N ASP A 78 36.62 2.80 -19.65
CA ASP A 78 38.07 3.06 -19.67
C ASP A 78 38.76 2.83 -18.32
N ARG A 79 38.00 2.81 -17.23
CA ARG A 79 38.52 2.65 -15.86
C ARG A 79 37.98 1.44 -15.11
N VAL A 80 37.06 0.66 -15.69
CA VAL A 80 36.42 -0.49 -15.06
C VAL A 80 37.03 -1.81 -15.50
N ARG A 81 37.38 -2.67 -14.53
CA ARG A 81 37.80 -4.06 -14.74
C ARG A 81 36.57 -4.97 -14.59
N ALA A 82 35.96 -5.38 -15.68
CA ALA A 82 34.84 -6.30 -15.68
C ALA A 82 35.23 -7.79 -15.73
N GLY A 83 34.31 -8.66 -15.29
CA GLY A 83 34.39 -10.13 -15.41
C GLY A 83 34.37 -10.88 -14.08
N GLY A 84 33.62 -11.98 -14.04
CA GLY A 84 33.25 -12.66 -12.79
C GLY A 84 32.35 -11.74 -11.96
N GLU A 85 32.70 -11.51 -10.69
CA GLU A 85 31.98 -10.59 -9.81
C GLU A 85 32.48 -9.13 -9.91
N ARG A 86 33.51 -8.85 -10.73
CA ARG A 86 34.07 -7.50 -10.90
C ARG A 86 33.36 -6.74 -12.00
N GLY A 87 33.35 -5.42 -11.90
CA GLY A 87 32.76 -4.53 -12.88
C GLY A 87 32.23 -3.25 -12.26
N LEU A 88 31.35 -2.57 -12.96
CA LEU A 88 30.44 -1.57 -12.39
C LEU A 88 29.31 -2.35 -11.71
N LEU A 89 29.22 -2.26 -10.38
CA LEU A 89 28.42 -3.17 -9.56
C LEU A 89 27.10 -2.56 -9.08
N SER A 90 27.08 -1.23 -8.88
CA SER A 90 25.87 -0.53 -8.47
C SER A 90 25.95 0.97 -8.73
N ILE A 91 24.77 1.61 -8.67
CA ILE A 91 24.57 3.05 -8.66
C ILE A 91 23.58 3.41 -7.54
N ALA A 92 23.82 4.52 -6.84
CA ALA A 92 22.91 5.09 -5.86
C ALA A 92 22.84 6.61 -6.03
N PHE A 93 21.63 7.17 -6.06
CA PHE A 93 21.41 8.60 -6.20
C PHE A 93 21.36 9.25 -4.81
N HIS A 94 21.98 10.42 -4.69
CA HIS A 94 21.93 11.19 -3.45
C HIS A 94 20.47 11.53 -3.11
N PRO A 95 20.03 11.52 -1.84
CA PRO A 95 18.65 11.87 -1.48
C PRO A 95 18.20 13.23 -2.03
N ASP A 96 19.12 14.18 -2.15
CA ASP A 96 18.87 15.50 -2.75
C ASP A 96 19.26 15.60 -4.24
N TYR A 97 19.28 14.47 -4.96
CA TYR A 97 19.71 14.44 -6.37
C TYR A 97 18.98 15.46 -7.25
N ALA A 98 17.69 15.65 -7.05
CA ALA A 98 16.89 16.64 -7.79
C ALA A 98 17.45 18.07 -7.69
N SER A 99 18.21 18.38 -6.62
CA SER A 99 18.79 19.71 -6.39
C SER A 99 20.30 19.78 -6.64
N ASN A 100 21.05 18.71 -6.31
CA ASN A 100 22.51 18.72 -6.37
C ASN A 100 23.08 17.92 -7.57
N GLY A 101 22.28 17.03 -8.16
CA GLY A 101 22.67 16.20 -9.30
C GLY A 101 23.74 15.15 -8.97
N PHE A 102 23.98 14.84 -7.69
CA PHE A 102 25.01 13.89 -7.28
C PHE A 102 24.49 12.45 -7.25
N PHE A 103 25.31 11.53 -7.72
CA PHE A 103 25.10 10.10 -7.61
C PHE A 103 26.44 9.39 -7.38
N PHE A 104 26.37 8.18 -6.88
CA PHE A 104 27.54 7.35 -6.52
C PHE A 104 27.50 6.05 -7.28
N VAL A 105 28.67 5.57 -7.68
CA VAL A 105 28.83 4.26 -8.29
C VAL A 105 29.91 3.46 -7.55
N ASN A 106 29.68 2.15 -7.47
CA ASN A 106 30.70 1.20 -7.00
C ASN A 106 31.22 0.40 -8.19
N TYR A 107 32.50 0.43 -8.40
CA TYR A 107 33.13 -0.35 -9.46
C TYR A 107 34.49 -0.93 -9.03
N THR A 108 34.98 -1.92 -9.76
CA THR A 108 36.34 -2.38 -9.63
C THR A 108 37.25 -1.70 -10.66
N ASP A 109 38.34 -1.06 -10.19
CA ASP A 109 39.30 -0.38 -11.04
C ASP A 109 40.15 -1.37 -11.88
N LEU A 110 41.01 -0.87 -12.76
CA LEU A 110 41.86 -1.70 -13.61
C LEU A 110 42.81 -2.61 -12.82
N SER A 111 43.13 -2.27 -11.56
CA SER A 111 43.87 -3.10 -10.62
C SER A 111 43.00 -4.10 -9.88
N SER A 112 41.69 -4.10 -10.13
CA SER A 112 40.65 -4.91 -9.46
C SER A 112 40.39 -4.51 -8.00
N ASN A 113 40.69 -3.29 -7.58
CA ASN A 113 40.31 -2.75 -6.29
C ASN A 113 38.87 -2.19 -6.35
N THR A 114 38.17 -2.26 -5.24
CA THR A 114 36.87 -1.59 -5.11
C THR A 114 37.07 -0.09 -5.01
N VAL A 115 36.27 0.66 -5.81
CA VAL A 115 36.20 2.12 -5.79
C VAL A 115 34.75 2.56 -5.70
N VAL A 116 34.48 3.47 -4.76
CA VAL A 116 33.19 4.19 -4.70
C VAL A 116 33.45 5.65 -5.04
N SER A 117 32.86 6.10 -6.13
CA SER A 117 33.05 7.46 -6.63
C SER A 117 31.73 8.18 -6.76
N ARG A 118 31.75 9.49 -6.43
CA ARG A 118 30.68 10.45 -6.76
C ARG A 118 30.87 10.97 -8.17
N PHE A 119 29.77 11.09 -8.87
CA PHE A 119 29.64 11.82 -10.14
C PHE A 119 28.54 12.87 -10.04
N GLN A 120 28.46 13.74 -11.03
CA GLN A 120 27.40 14.74 -11.16
C GLN A 120 26.74 14.61 -12.53
N VAL A 121 25.42 14.81 -12.59
CA VAL A 121 24.68 14.95 -13.84
C VAL A 121 25.14 16.23 -14.57
N SER A 122 25.14 16.20 -15.89
CA SER A 122 25.45 17.38 -16.71
C SER A 122 24.24 18.35 -16.81
N SER A 123 24.31 19.33 -17.68
CA SER A 123 23.15 20.16 -18.02
C SER A 123 22.06 19.40 -18.78
N ASP A 124 22.39 18.25 -19.36
CA ASP A 124 21.45 17.29 -19.92
C ASP A 124 21.12 16.27 -18.82
N PRO A 125 19.84 16.13 -18.39
CA PRO A 125 19.47 15.23 -17.30
C PRO A 125 19.68 13.75 -17.64
N ASP A 126 19.85 13.41 -18.91
CA ASP A 126 20.09 12.05 -19.39
C ASP A 126 21.58 11.73 -19.59
N VAL A 127 22.47 12.66 -19.24
CA VAL A 127 23.92 12.53 -19.43
C VAL A 127 24.68 12.97 -18.18
N ALA A 128 25.47 12.06 -17.61
CA ALA A 128 26.37 12.40 -16.52
C ALA A 128 27.69 13.00 -17.03
N ALA A 129 28.26 13.92 -16.26
CA ALA A 129 29.60 14.46 -16.49
C ALA A 129 30.66 13.44 -16.08
N ALA A 130 31.10 12.54 -16.97
CA ALA A 130 32.08 11.50 -16.66
C ALA A 130 33.44 12.03 -16.14
N GLY A 131 33.74 13.30 -16.40
CA GLY A 131 34.92 14.00 -15.86
C GLY A 131 34.76 14.57 -14.46
N SER A 132 33.55 14.49 -13.86
CA SER A 132 33.28 15.00 -12.51
C SER A 132 33.59 14.01 -11.38
N GLU A 133 34.28 12.93 -11.69
CA GLU A 133 34.58 11.88 -10.72
C GLU A 133 35.37 12.39 -9.51
N GLU A 134 34.87 12.07 -8.32
CA GLU A 134 35.59 12.20 -7.05
C GLU A 134 35.52 10.87 -6.29
N VAL A 135 36.69 10.34 -5.90
CA VAL A 135 36.77 9.06 -5.18
C VAL A 135 36.49 9.26 -3.69
N TYR A 136 35.41 8.68 -3.21
CA TYR A 136 34.98 8.77 -1.82
C TYR A 136 35.46 7.63 -0.94
N PHE A 137 35.61 6.42 -1.51
CA PHE A 137 36.10 5.26 -0.80
C PHE A 137 36.88 4.34 -1.75
N GLN A 138 37.95 3.69 -1.23
CA GLN A 138 38.69 2.70 -1.98
C GLN A 138 39.19 1.58 -1.04
N ALA A 139 39.12 0.33 -1.53
CA ALA A 139 39.63 -0.84 -0.82
C ALA A 139 40.36 -1.82 -1.76
N VAL A 140 41.50 -2.33 -1.30
CA VAL A 140 42.22 -3.36 -2.02
C VAL A 140 41.46 -4.68 -1.94
N GLN A 141 41.25 -5.31 -3.09
CA GLN A 141 40.62 -6.62 -3.19
C GLN A 141 41.69 -7.71 -3.37
N PRO A 142 41.82 -8.65 -2.42
CA PRO A 142 42.84 -9.69 -2.49
C PRO A 142 42.56 -10.72 -3.58
N ARG A 143 41.29 -10.87 -4.02
CA ARG A 143 40.87 -11.85 -5.02
C ARG A 143 39.83 -11.24 -5.98
N ARG A 144 39.37 -12.07 -6.94
CA ARG A 144 38.48 -11.64 -8.03
C ARG A 144 36.97 -11.82 -7.73
N ASN A 145 36.66 -12.39 -6.58
CA ASN A 145 35.29 -12.72 -6.14
C ASN A 145 35.03 -12.20 -4.73
N HIS A 146 33.80 -12.28 -4.28
CA HIS A 146 33.27 -11.71 -3.06
C HIS A 146 33.51 -10.19 -3.00
N ASN A 147 33.15 -9.51 -4.09
CA ASN A 147 33.29 -8.08 -4.17
C ASN A 147 32.11 -7.35 -3.48
N GLY A 148 30.94 -8.01 -3.33
CA GLY A 148 29.70 -7.34 -2.90
C GLY A 148 29.34 -6.22 -3.86
N GLY A 149 29.41 -4.98 -3.39
CA GLY A 149 29.43 -3.79 -4.22
C GLY A 149 28.10 -3.06 -4.33
N GLN A 150 27.03 -3.52 -3.68
CA GLN A 150 25.80 -2.77 -3.59
C GLN A 150 26.01 -1.45 -2.83
N LEU A 151 25.44 -0.36 -3.37
CA LEU A 151 25.29 0.94 -2.72
C LEU A 151 23.82 1.22 -2.50
N GLN A 152 23.47 1.77 -1.35
CA GLN A 152 22.14 2.33 -1.11
C GLN A 152 22.21 3.41 -0.01
N PHE A 153 21.45 4.49 -0.16
CA PHE A 153 21.25 5.44 0.92
C PHE A 153 20.25 4.88 1.93
N GLY A 154 20.63 4.91 3.20
CA GLY A 154 19.71 4.57 4.29
C GLY A 154 18.69 5.67 4.56
N PRO A 155 17.65 5.38 5.36
CA PRO A 155 16.64 6.37 5.75
C PRO A 155 17.23 7.51 6.59
N ASP A 156 18.45 7.35 7.10
CA ASP A 156 19.23 8.32 7.84
C ASP A 156 20.07 9.26 6.96
N GLY A 157 20.01 9.07 5.62
CA GLY A 157 20.70 9.90 4.63
C GLY A 157 22.18 9.58 4.43
N TYR A 158 22.73 8.56 5.08
CA TYR A 158 24.10 8.10 4.86
C TYR A 158 24.17 7.02 3.76
N LEU A 159 25.34 6.93 3.12
CA LEU A 159 25.58 5.92 2.10
C LEU A 159 26.06 4.61 2.76
N TYR A 160 25.36 3.51 2.48
CA TYR A 160 25.75 2.16 2.89
C TYR A 160 26.43 1.43 1.73
N ILE A 161 27.47 0.64 2.06
CA ILE A 161 28.30 -0.10 1.10
C ILE A 161 28.41 -1.54 1.57
N GLY A 162 27.92 -2.50 0.79
CA GLY A 162 28.15 -3.93 1.05
C GLY A 162 29.52 -4.37 0.55
N MET A 163 30.36 -4.91 1.42
CA MET A 163 31.71 -5.37 1.10
C MET A 163 31.87 -6.85 1.44
N GLY A 164 32.17 -7.67 0.45
CA GLY A 164 32.53 -9.07 0.70
C GLY A 164 33.84 -9.26 1.42
N ASP A 165 34.14 -10.50 1.85
CA ASP A 165 35.34 -10.87 2.62
C ASP A 165 36.67 -10.83 1.81
N GLY A 166 36.59 -10.45 0.52
CA GLY A 166 37.73 -10.37 -0.38
C GLY A 166 38.04 -11.67 -1.10
N GLY A 167 37.18 -12.68 -0.98
CA GLY A 167 37.15 -13.85 -1.83
C GLY A 167 37.96 -15.05 -1.38
N GLY A 168 37.71 -16.14 -2.06
CA GLY A 168 38.27 -17.45 -1.75
C GLY A 168 37.41 -18.25 -0.80
N ALA A 169 37.73 -19.51 -0.58
CA ALA A 169 36.98 -20.40 0.29
C ALA A 169 37.32 -20.18 1.76
N GLY A 170 36.28 -19.97 2.60
CA GLY A 170 36.40 -20.01 4.06
C GLY A 170 37.11 -18.86 4.74
N ASP A 171 37.39 -17.76 4.06
CA ASP A 171 38.06 -16.56 4.59
C ASP A 171 39.24 -16.90 5.52
N PRO A 172 40.34 -17.54 5.02
CA PRO A 172 41.45 -17.93 5.88
C PRO A 172 42.09 -16.78 6.65
N PRO A 173 42.20 -15.54 6.11
CA PRO A 173 42.72 -14.39 6.83
C PRO A 173 41.77 -13.88 7.92
N ASN A 174 40.52 -14.38 8.00
CA ASN A 174 39.46 -13.95 8.92
C ASN A 174 39.12 -12.46 8.80
N LEU A 175 39.07 -11.97 7.55
CA LEU A 175 38.84 -10.54 7.26
C LEU A 175 37.44 -10.11 7.69
N ALA A 176 36.43 -11.00 7.57
CA ALA A 176 35.06 -10.68 7.96
C ALA A 176 34.94 -10.36 9.46
N GLN A 177 35.73 -11.00 10.34
CA GLN A 177 35.76 -10.75 11.79
C GLN A 177 36.79 -9.69 12.20
N ASN A 178 37.69 -9.29 11.30
CA ASN A 178 38.74 -8.31 11.59
C ASN A 178 38.20 -6.88 11.40
N LEU A 179 37.94 -6.15 12.50
CA LEU A 179 37.47 -4.76 12.46
C LEU A 179 38.52 -3.77 11.87
N GLY A 180 39.79 -4.14 11.75
CA GLY A 180 40.80 -3.36 11.05
C GLY A 180 40.73 -3.45 9.51
N SER A 181 39.82 -4.28 8.97
CA SER A 181 39.61 -4.49 7.53
C SER A 181 38.24 -3.98 7.10
N PRO A 182 38.12 -3.35 5.93
CA PRO A 182 36.80 -2.98 5.38
C PRO A 182 36.11 -4.16 4.69
N LEU A 183 36.74 -5.33 4.60
CA LEU A 183 36.24 -6.51 3.90
C LEU A 183 35.39 -7.38 4.84
N GLY A 184 34.32 -7.97 4.31
CA GLY A 184 33.32 -8.72 5.07
C GLY A 184 32.47 -7.83 5.98
N LYS A 185 32.04 -6.66 5.48
CA LYS A 185 31.40 -5.57 6.23
C LYS A 185 30.21 -4.96 5.51
N MET A 186 29.28 -4.45 6.29
CA MET A 186 28.43 -3.34 5.89
C MET A 186 29.11 -2.05 6.38
N LEU A 187 29.45 -1.16 5.45
CA LEU A 187 30.03 0.14 5.77
C LEU A 187 28.94 1.22 5.69
N ARG A 188 29.08 2.26 6.52
CA ARG A 188 28.18 3.43 6.53
C ARG A 188 29.03 4.69 6.57
N VAL A 189 28.84 5.55 5.56
CA VAL A 189 29.68 6.73 5.34
C VAL A 189 28.86 7.98 5.07
N ASP A 190 29.36 9.12 5.54
CA ASP A 190 28.83 10.44 5.20
C ASP A 190 29.52 10.96 3.93
N VAL A 191 28.72 11.24 2.92
CA VAL A 191 29.16 11.73 1.62
C VAL A 191 28.73 13.17 1.33
N ASN A 192 28.17 13.88 2.32
CA ASN A 192 27.78 15.29 2.20
C ASN A 192 28.98 16.24 2.25
N GLY A 193 30.11 15.78 2.80
CA GLY A 193 31.38 16.52 2.84
C GLY A 193 32.25 16.29 1.59
N PRO A 194 33.48 16.85 1.59
CA PRO A 194 34.47 16.57 0.54
C PRO A 194 35.00 15.13 0.64
N ALA A 195 35.50 14.63 -0.50
CA ALA A 195 36.20 13.34 -0.52
C ALA A 195 37.54 13.41 0.30
N PRO A 196 37.94 12.31 0.97
CA PRO A 196 37.23 11.03 1.09
C PRO A 196 36.03 11.11 2.05
N ALA A 197 35.12 10.11 1.95
CA ALA A 197 33.95 10.05 2.83
C ALA A 197 34.34 10.00 4.31
N ALA A 198 33.58 10.70 5.14
CA ALA A 198 33.73 10.66 6.57
C ALA A 198 32.92 9.51 7.20
N ALA A 199 33.33 9.02 8.36
CA ALA A 199 32.50 8.14 9.17
C ALA A 199 31.50 8.99 9.97
N PRO A 200 30.18 8.68 9.94
CA PRO A 200 29.20 9.34 10.80
C PRO A 200 29.53 9.21 12.29
N GLU A 201 29.29 10.26 13.08
CA GLU A 201 29.55 10.26 14.53
C GLU A 201 28.78 9.17 15.28
N SER A 202 27.71 8.66 14.71
CA SER A 202 26.90 7.58 15.26
C SER A 202 27.33 6.16 14.83
N ASN A 203 28.48 6.02 14.17
CA ASN A 203 28.99 4.69 13.84
C ASN A 203 29.51 3.96 15.10
N PRO A 204 29.27 2.63 15.21
CA PRO A 204 29.46 1.89 16.46
C PRO A 204 30.94 1.68 16.86
N PHE A 205 31.89 1.79 15.92
CA PHE A 205 33.30 1.43 16.16
C PHE A 205 34.26 2.63 16.18
N LEU A 206 33.78 3.87 16.27
CA LEU A 206 34.62 5.08 16.28
C LEU A 206 35.67 5.07 17.39
N GLU A 207 35.26 4.65 18.58
CA GLU A 207 36.14 4.62 19.77
C GLU A 207 36.87 3.28 19.96
N THR A 208 36.70 2.32 19.04
CA THR A 208 37.31 0.98 19.15
C THR A 208 38.73 0.99 18.60
N PRO A 209 39.76 0.79 19.44
CA PRO A 209 41.15 0.83 18.99
C PRO A 209 41.44 -0.16 17.88
N GLY A 210 41.95 0.34 16.76
CA GLY A 210 42.32 -0.47 15.59
C GLY A 210 41.16 -0.85 14.67
N ALA A 211 39.93 -0.49 15.01
CA ALA A 211 38.80 -0.66 14.11
C ALA A 211 38.75 0.48 13.08
N ARG A 212 38.18 0.18 11.94
CA ARG A 212 37.88 1.17 10.92
C ARG A 212 36.57 1.89 11.27
N PRO A 213 36.54 3.23 11.27
CA PRO A 213 35.41 4.02 11.75
C PRO A 213 34.18 3.94 10.84
N GLU A 214 34.33 3.61 9.55
CA GLU A 214 33.23 3.46 8.61
C GLU A 214 32.44 2.15 8.77
N ILE A 215 32.88 1.20 9.61
CA ILE A 215 32.16 -0.06 9.81
C ILE A 215 30.84 0.21 10.52
N TRP A 216 29.73 -0.28 9.91
CA TRP A 216 28.40 -0.30 10.49
C TRP A 216 28.08 -1.66 11.12
N ALA A 217 28.30 -2.77 10.36
CA ALA A 217 28.15 -4.14 10.81
C ALA A 217 29.20 -5.02 10.14
N TYR A 218 29.42 -6.23 10.66
CA TYR A 218 30.50 -7.10 10.20
C TYR A 218 30.11 -8.58 10.22
N GLY A 219 31.01 -9.43 9.75
CA GLY A 219 30.77 -10.87 9.73
C GLY A 219 29.86 -11.29 8.57
N VAL A 220 29.95 -10.62 7.42
CA VAL A 220 29.32 -11.03 6.16
C VAL A 220 30.35 -11.61 5.21
N ARG A 221 29.95 -12.56 4.35
CA ARG A 221 30.83 -13.24 3.40
C ARG A 221 30.86 -12.54 2.04
N ASN A 222 29.72 -12.42 1.39
CA ASN A 222 29.57 -11.76 0.10
C ASN A 222 28.15 -11.19 0.01
N PRO A 223 27.87 -10.08 0.70
CA PRO A 223 26.56 -9.44 0.71
C PRO A 223 26.27 -8.89 -0.70
N TRP A 224 25.71 -9.77 -1.56
CA TRP A 224 25.55 -9.48 -2.98
C TRP A 224 24.61 -8.32 -3.21
N ARG A 225 23.41 -8.39 -2.58
CA ARG A 225 22.47 -7.25 -2.54
C ARG A 225 21.94 -7.07 -1.14
N PHE A 226 21.64 -5.84 -0.80
CA PHE A 226 20.90 -5.47 0.39
C PHE A 226 19.90 -4.38 0.03
N SER A 227 18.87 -4.19 0.85
CA SER A 227 17.88 -3.14 0.64
C SER A 227 17.33 -2.62 1.95
N PHE A 228 16.83 -1.39 1.91
CA PHE A 228 16.02 -0.84 2.99
C PHE A 228 14.54 -0.94 2.61
N ASP A 229 13.70 -1.37 3.57
CA ASP A 229 12.27 -1.21 3.44
C ASP A 229 11.93 0.30 3.48
N ARG A 230 11.45 0.84 2.37
CA ARG A 230 11.15 2.27 2.24
C ARG A 230 10.08 2.79 3.21
N LEU A 231 9.26 1.90 3.81
CA LEU A 231 8.23 2.25 4.78
C LEU A 231 8.73 2.22 6.22
N THR A 232 9.50 1.19 6.59
CA THR A 232 9.92 0.98 7.99
C THR A 232 11.36 1.40 8.24
N GLY A 233 12.21 1.41 7.21
CA GLY A 233 13.65 1.65 7.32
C GLY A 233 14.46 0.42 7.73
N ASP A 234 13.83 -0.75 7.84
CA ASP A 234 14.52 -2.00 8.14
C ASP A 234 15.45 -2.42 6.99
N MET A 235 16.60 -2.99 7.30
CA MET A 235 17.58 -3.45 6.31
C MET A 235 17.55 -4.97 6.16
N PHE A 236 17.52 -5.44 4.92
CA PHE A 236 17.65 -6.84 4.52
C PHE A 236 18.98 -7.04 3.80
N ILE A 237 19.75 -8.05 4.20
CA ILE A 237 21.06 -8.34 3.64
C ILE A 237 21.05 -9.79 3.12
N ALA A 238 21.22 -9.97 1.81
CA ALA A 238 21.37 -11.29 1.21
C ALA A 238 22.87 -11.61 1.10
N ASP A 239 23.31 -12.56 1.88
CA ASP A 239 24.71 -12.94 1.97
C ASP A 239 24.93 -14.33 1.36
N VAL A 240 25.77 -14.39 0.33
CA VAL A 240 26.07 -15.62 -0.40
C VAL A 240 26.93 -16.55 0.46
N GLY A 241 26.40 -17.73 0.72
CA GLY A 241 27.03 -18.74 1.56
C GLY A 241 28.25 -19.43 0.93
N GLN A 242 28.91 -20.29 1.70
CA GLN A 242 30.14 -20.97 1.26
C GLN A 242 29.83 -22.25 0.45
N GLY A 243 28.87 -23.04 0.88
CA GLY A 243 28.58 -24.30 0.23
C GLY A 243 27.53 -25.16 0.93
N ALA A 244 26.90 -24.66 1.97
CA ALA A 244 25.84 -25.37 2.70
C ALA A 244 24.54 -24.57 2.73
N LEU A 245 24.58 -23.29 3.03
CA LEU A 245 23.42 -22.45 3.26
C LEU A 245 23.59 -21.08 2.60
N GLU A 246 22.54 -20.59 1.99
CA GLU A 246 22.31 -19.18 1.62
C GLU A 246 21.48 -18.52 2.70
N GLU A 247 21.69 -17.22 2.94
CA GLU A 247 21.05 -16.54 4.07
C GLU A 247 20.56 -15.13 3.75
N ILE A 248 19.43 -14.76 4.43
CA ILE A 248 18.94 -13.40 4.49
C ILE A 248 19.05 -12.95 5.95
N SER A 249 19.91 -11.99 6.19
CA SER A 249 20.03 -11.31 7.47
C SER A 249 19.15 -10.07 7.52
N PHE A 250 18.73 -9.69 8.73
CA PHE A 250 17.80 -8.58 8.98
C PHE A 250 18.35 -7.65 10.05
N GLN A 251 18.20 -6.35 9.82
CA GLN A 251 18.52 -5.32 10.80
C GLN A 251 17.33 -4.38 10.96
N PRO A 252 16.73 -4.25 12.15
CA PRO A 252 15.63 -3.32 12.37
C PRO A 252 16.10 -1.88 12.24
N ALA A 253 15.22 -0.97 11.79
CA ALA A 253 15.52 0.45 11.64
C ALA A 253 16.01 1.14 12.92
N ALA A 254 15.63 0.59 14.08
CA ALA A 254 16.07 1.09 15.39
C ALA A 254 17.48 0.64 15.79
N SER A 255 18.19 -0.14 14.95
CA SER A 255 19.57 -0.56 15.24
C SER A 255 20.51 0.64 15.33
N THR A 256 21.50 0.51 16.22
CA THR A 256 22.61 1.44 16.36
C THR A 256 23.90 0.92 15.71
N GLY A 257 23.81 -0.16 14.94
CA GLY A 257 24.94 -0.83 14.32
C GLY A 257 25.74 -1.72 15.29
N GLY A 258 26.78 -2.35 14.77
CA GLY A 258 27.67 -3.22 15.56
C GLY A 258 27.33 -4.70 15.47
N GLU A 259 26.29 -5.09 14.71
CA GLU A 259 25.90 -6.48 14.53
C GLU A 259 27.03 -7.30 13.91
N ASN A 260 27.22 -8.52 14.45
CA ASN A 260 28.08 -9.57 13.88
C ASN A 260 27.18 -10.66 13.29
N TYR A 261 27.13 -10.73 11.96
CA TYR A 261 26.34 -11.72 11.22
C TYR A 261 26.99 -13.11 11.13
N GLY A 262 28.14 -13.28 11.74
CA GLY A 262 28.69 -14.60 12.08
C GLY A 262 29.71 -15.16 11.10
N TRP A 263 29.83 -14.75 9.84
CA TRP A 263 30.87 -15.24 8.94
C TRP A 263 32.29 -14.85 9.43
N ARG A 264 33.26 -15.72 9.48
CA ARG A 264 33.33 -17.16 9.13
C ARG A 264 33.14 -18.12 10.33
N LEU A 265 32.60 -17.66 11.43
CA LEU A 265 32.31 -18.54 12.57
C LEU A 265 31.15 -19.47 12.20
N MET A 266 30.17 -18.92 11.51
CA MET A 266 28.97 -19.61 11.05
C MET A 266 28.76 -19.44 9.55
N GLU A 267 27.95 -20.34 8.96
CA GLU A 267 27.31 -20.26 7.66
C GLU A 267 25.81 -20.50 7.91
N GLY A 268 24.99 -19.47 7.80
CA GLY A 268 23.63 -19.52 8.30
C GLY A 268 23.58 -19.82 9.79
N THR A 269 22.77 -20.80 10.16
CA THR A 269 22.67 -21.29 11.55
C THR A 269 23.68 -22.40 11.88
N ARG A 270 24.56 -22.78 10.94
CA ARG A 270 25.55 -23.85 11.13
C ARG A 270 26.92 -23.31 11.52
N CYS A 271 27.60 -24.00 12.45
CA CYS A 271 28.99 -23.74 12.71
C CYS A 271 29.86 -24.08 11.50
N PHE A 272 30.70 -23.12 11.09
CA PHE A 272 31.66 -23.32 10.00
C PHE A 272 33.10 -23.46 10.54
N ASN A 273 33.59 -22.45 11.26
CA ASN A 273 34.95 -22.52 11.85
C ASN A 273 35.04 -21.68 13.14
N PRO A 274 34.99 -22.31 14.31
CA PRO A 274 35.11 -23.75 14.55
C PRO A 274 33.86 -24.54 14.16
N ALA A 275 34.01 -25.85 13.93
CA ALA A 275 32.92 -26.74 13.52
C ALA A 275 31.86 -26.98 14.61
N THR A 276 32.12 -26.60 15.85
CA THR A 276 31.21 -26.70 17.00
C THR A 276 31.46 -25.56 17.97
N ASN A 277 30.42 -25.22 18.77
CA ASN A 277 30.51 -24.15 19.78
C ASN A 277 30.94 -22.79 19.17
N CYS A 278 30.43 -22.46 18.01
CA CYS A 278 30.80 -21.27 17.23
C CYS A 278 30.04 -20.01 17.64
N ASN A 279 28.90 -20.15 18.30
CA ASN A 279 28.05 -19.04 18.72
C ASN A 279 27.90 -19.06 20.25
N ASP A 280 28.31 -17.99 20.88
CA ASP A 280 28.19 -17.76 22.32
C ASP A 280 26.93 -16.92 22.68
N GLY A 281 26.08 -16.66 21.70
CA GLY A 281 24.89 -15.84 21.82
C GLY A 281 25.07 -14.37 21.40
N SER A 282 26.27 -13.99 20.95
CA SER A 282 26.59 -12.63 20.48
C SER A 282 26.33 -12.42 18.99
N LEU A 283 26.17 -13.50 18.22
CA LEU A 283 25.98 -13.44 16.77
C LEU A 283 24.51 -13.22 16.42
N VAL A 284 24.26 -12.40 15.40
CA VAL A 284 22.93 -12.18 14.83
C VAL A 284 22.69 -13.25 13.75
N LEU A 285 21.72 -14.11 14.02
CA LEU A 285 21.35 -15.18 13.08
C LEU A 285 20.46 -14.64 11.95
N PRO A 286 20.51 -15.25 10.75
CA PRO A 286 19.65 -14.86 9.65
C PRO A 286 18.17 -15.12 9.97
N ILE A 287 17.29 -14.32 9.39
CA ILE A 287 15.84 -14.52 9.48
C ILE A 287 15.33 -15.62 8.55
N LEU A 288 16.06 -15.90 7.47
CA LEU A 288 15.78 -16.94 6.50
C LEU A 288 17.09 -17.58 6.02
N GLU A 289 17.03 -18.88 5.78
CA GLU A 289 18.12 -19.63 5.16
C GLU A 289 17.57 -20.76 4.28
N TYR A 290 18.32 -21.15 3.26
CA TYR A 290 18.00 -22.31 2.43
C TYR A 290 19.27 -23.04 1.97
N GLY A 291 19.12 -24.35 1.70
CA GLY A 291 20.25 -25.21 1.40
C GLY A 291 20.72 -25.15 -0.04
N HIS A 292 22.02 -25.41 -0.27
CA HIS A 292 22.56 -25.65 -1.58
C HIS A 292 21.99 -26.94 -2.20
N VAL A 293 21.77 -26.92 -3.51
CA VAL A 293 21.34 -28.08 -4.28
C VAL A 293 22.54 -28.69 -5.05
N PRO A 294 22.55 -29.99 -5.32
CA PRO A 294 23.59 -30.59 -6.18
C PRO A 294 23.62 -29.96 -7.56
N GLY A 295 24.78 -29.56 -8.04
CA GLY A 295 24.95 -28.98 -9.38
C GLY A 295 26.20 -28.12 -9.50
N ASN A 296 26.46 -27.59 -10.70
CA ASN A 296 27.67 -26.83 -10.99
C ASN A 296 27.80 -25.49 -10.26
N CYS A 297 26.69 -24.91 -9.84
CA CYS A 297 26.63 -23.62 -9.18
C CYS A 297 26.22 -23.76 -7.68
N GLY A 298 25.48 -24.82 -7.33
CA GLY A 298 24.94 -25.02 -5.99
C GLY A 298 23.73 -24.12 -5.72
N ALA A 299 23.94 -23.05 -4.98
CA ALA A 299 23.02 -21.95 -4.79
C ALA A 299 23.79 -20.63 -4.72
N SER A 300 23.13 -19.51 -4.94
CA SER A 300 23.69 -18.16 -4.76
C SER A 300 22.55 -17.17 -4.62
N VAL A 301 22.28 -16.72 -3.40
CA VAL A 301 21.22 -15.73 -3.13
C VAL A 301 21.55 -14.40 -3.80
N THR A 302 20.55 -13.84 -4.49
CA THR A 302 20.70 -12.52 -5.10
C THR A 302 20.27 -11.40 -4.15
N GLY A 303 19.27 -11.65 -3.31
CA GLY A 303 18.65 -10.62 -2.48
C GLY A 303 17.46 -9.98 -3.20
N GLY A 304 16.92 -8.93 -2.64
CA GLY A 304 15.74 -8.29 -3.20
C GLY A 304 15.20 -7.13 -2.37
N TYR A 305 13.89 -6.89 -2.46
CA TYR A 305 13.21 -5.75 -1.84
C TYR A 305 11.89 -6.16 -1.18
N ARG A 306 11.50 -5.43 -0.13
CA ARG A 306 10.18 -5.54 0.47
C ARG A 306 9.19 -4.70 -0.35
N TYR A 307 8.14 -5.34 -0.88
CA TYR A 307 7.19 -4.66 -1.76
C TYR A 307 6.38 -3.59 -1.03
N ARG A 308 6.39 -2.37 -1.60
CA ARG A 308 5.66 -1.20 -1.10
C ARG A 308 4.95 -0.43 -2.21
N GLY A 309 4.87 -1.03 -3.40
CA GLY A 309 4.15 -0.48 -4.54
C GLY A 309 2.65 -0.39 -4.31
N ALA A 310 2.00 0.47 -5.07
CA ALA A 310 0.56 0.67 -5.00
C ALA A 310 -0.24 -0.14 -6.05
N GLN A 311 0.44 -0.64 -7.10
CA GLN A 311 -0.24 -1.35 -8.19
C GLN A 311 -0.74 -2.73 -7.77
N HIS A 312 -0.04 -3.39 -6.85
CA HIS A 312 -0.37 -4.73 -6.36
C HIS A 312 -0.45 -4.75 -4.83
N PRO A 313 -1.49 -4.15 -4.20
CA PRO A 313 -1.58 -4.00 -2.75
C PRO A 313 -1.57 -5.33 -1.98
N GLN A 314 -1.95 -6.45 -2.63
CA GLN A 314 -1.88 -7.81 -2.09
C GLN A 314 -0.44 -8.29 -1.86
N LEU A 315 0.56 -7.69 -2.51
CA LEU A 315 1.98 -7.97 -2.31
C LEU A 315 2.61 -7.13 -1.20
N SER A 316 1.87 -6.16 -0.65
CA SER A 316 2.42 -5.23 0.34
C SER A 316 2.99 -5.95 1.56
N GLY A 317 4.27 -5.69 1.85
CA GLY A 317 4.99 -6.30 2.97
C GLY A 317 5.72 -7.60 2.64
N VAL A 318 5.55 -8.17 1.47
CA VAL A 318 6.32 -9.34 1.02
C VAL A 318 7.74 -8.90 0.66
N TYR A 319 8.75 -9.55 1.22
CA TYR A 319 10.15 -9.41 0.78
C TYR A 319 10.42 -10.43 -0.32
N PHE A 320 10.68 -9.96 -1.53
CA PHE A 320 11.01 -10.81 -2.68
C PHE A 320 12.51 -10.95 -2.85
N PHE A 321 12.98 -12.16 -3.15
CA PHE A 321 14.37 -12.46 -3.47
C PHE A 321 14.47 -13.68 -4.40
N ALA A 322 15.64 -13.95 -4.93
CA ALA A 322 15.84 -15.07 -5.85
C ALA A 322 17.22 -15.71 -5.69
N ASP A 323 17.37 -16.88 -6.28
CA ASP A 323 18.64 -17.60 -6.39
C ASP A 323 19.15 -17.58 -7.83
N TYR A 324 20.36 -17.08 -8.01
CA TYR A 324 21.00 -16.95 -9.32
C TYR A 324 21.30 -18.30 -9.98
N CYS A 325 21.64 -19.33 -9.19
CA CYS A 325 22.09 -20.62 -9.71
C CYS A 325 20.93 -21.53 -10.09
N THR A 326 19.89 -21.55 -9.27
CA THR A 326 18.72 -22.43 -9.45
C THR A 326 17.61 -21.80 -10.26
N GLY A 327 17.54 -20.47 -10.31
CA GLY A 327 16.40 -19.73 -10.87
C GLY A 327 15.19 -19.71 -9.93
N ASN A 328 15.33 -20.20 -8.72
CA ASN A 328 14.25 -20.17 -7.73
C ASN A 328 13.94 -18.75 -7.31
N PHE A 329 12.65 -18.42 -7.31
CA PHE A 329 12.12 -17.14 -6.85
C PHE A 329 11.36 -17.35 -5.55
N TYR A 330 11.62 -16.51 -4.56
CA TYR A 330 11.10 -16.63 -3.21
C TYR A 330 10.39 -15.35 -2.77
N GLY A 331 9.47 -15.50 -1.82
CA GLY A 331 8.95 -14.42 -1.02
C GLY A 331 9.14 -14.70 0.46
N ALA A 332 9.03 -13.68 1.29
CA ALA A 332 8.98 -13.83 2.73
C ALA A 332 7.99 -12.85 3.34
N VAL A 333 7.24 -13.30 4.33
CA VAL A 333 6.28 -12.48 5.08
C VAL A 333 6.61 -12.53 6.56
N GLU A 334 6.36 -11.43 7.24
CA GLU A 334 6.53 -11.31 8.68
C GLU A 334 5.15 -11.31 9.36
N GLU A 335 4.97 -12.22 10.32
CA GLU A 335 3.80 -12.26 11.18
C GLU A 335 4.22 -12.33 12.65
N SER A 336 3.83 -11.33 13.41
CA SER A 336 4.12 -11.26 14.86
C SER A 336 5.61 -11.43 15.23
N GLY A 337 6.51 -10.89 14.39
CA GLY A 337 7.96 -10.95 14.58
C GLY A 337 8.62 -12.25 14.09
N ALA A 338 7.86 -13.17 13.48
CA ALA A 338 8.38 -14.38 12.86
C ALA A 338 8.31 -14.27 11.34
N TRP A 339 9.40 -14.65 10.66
CA TRP A 339 9.48 -14.67 9.20
C TRP A 339 9.12 -16.04 8.66
N THR A 340 8.28 -16.08 7.64
CA THR A 340 7.88 -17.29 6.92
C THR A 340 8.33 -17.20 5.47
N LEU A 341 9.07 -18.21 5.02
CA LEU A 341 9.49 -18.36 3.63
C LEU A 341 8.32 -18.84 2.77
N LEU A 342 8.11 -18.16 1.64
CA LEU A 342 7.15 -18.53 0.60
C LEU A 342 7.88 -19.04 -0.63
N GLY A 343 7.33 -20.03 -1.30
CA GLY A 343 7.94 -20.67 -2.48
C GLY A 343 8.86 -21.84 -2.13
N PRO A 344 9.84 -22.19 -2.98
CA PRO A 344 10.23 -21.48 -4.21
C PRO A 344 9.23 -21.66 -5.35
N VAL A 345 9.24 -20.69 -6.26
CA VAL A 345 8.71 -20.84 -7.62
C VAL A 345 9.90 -21.01 -8.56
N GLU A 346 9.93 -22.12 -9.30
CA GLU A 346 10.98 -22.37 -10.30
C GLU A 346 10.79 -21.45 -11.50
N THR A 347 11.82 -20.71 -11.87
CA THR A 347 11.81 -19.81 -13.02
C THR A 347 12.98 -20.11 -13.97
N PRO A 348 12.88 -19.72 -15.26
CA PRO A 348 14.00 -19.86 -16.18
C PRO A 348 15.06 -18.76 -16.02
N TYR A 349 14.89 -17.83 -15.07
CA TYR A 349 15.72 -16.63 -14.95
C TYR A 349 16.93 -16.86 -14.04
N GLN A 350 18.09 -16.43 -14.48
CA GLN A 350 19.26 -16.25 -13.63
C GLN A 350 19.25 -14.83 -13.07
N VAL A 351 18.48 -14.62 -12.01
CA VAL A 351 18.27 -13.29 -11.44
C VAL A 351 19.57 -12.75 -10.85
N ARG A 352 20.06 -11.63 -11.36
CA ARG A 352 21.34 -11.02 -10.99
C ARG A 352 21.18 -9.86 -10.02
N THR A 353 20.06 -9.18 -10.08
CA THR A 353 19.79 -8.00 -9.25
C THR A 353 18.31 -7.73 -9.17
N PHE A 354 17.93 -7.02 -8.14
CA PHE A 354 16.64 -6.37 -7.97
C PHE A 354 16.79 -4.86 -7.89
N GLY A 355 15.69 -4.16 -8.04
CA GLY A 355 15.54 -2.73 -7.80
C GLY A 355 14.07 -2.36 -7.63
N GLU A 356 13.82 -1.13 -7.25
CA GLU A 356 12.47 -0.59 -7.20
C GLU A 356 12.40 0.73 -7.98
N ASP A 357 11.20 1.13 -8.43
CA ASP A 357 10.96 2.45 -8.96
C ASP A 357 10.58 3.45 -7.86
N GLU A 358 10.33 4.69 -8.25
CA GLU A 358 9.90 5.75 -7.32
C GLU A 358 8.58 5.43 -6.62
N GLY A 359 7.71 4.63 -7.26
CA GLY A 359 6.43 4.16 -6.72
C GLY A 359 6.53 2.97 -5.77
N GLY A 360 7.71 2.30 -5.70
CA GLY A 360 7.93 1.10 -4.91
C GLY A 360 7.50 -0.19 -5.61
N GLU A 361 7.29 -0.15 -6.93
CA GLU A 361 7.12 -1.35 -7.74
C GLU A 361 8.48 -2.04 -7.90
N ILE A 362 8.51 -3.37 -7.78
CA ILE A 362 9.76 -4.14 -7.79
C ILE A 362 10.08 -4.65 -9.20
N TYR A 363 11.33 -4.48 -9.56
CA TYR A 363 11.94 -4.99 -10.79
C TYR A 363 13.07 -5.97 -10.44
N PHE A 364 13.30 -6.92 -11.32
CA PHE A 364 14.51 -7.74 -11.30
C PHE A 364 15.11 -7.85 -12.70
N ALA A 365 16.36 -8.24 -12.79
CA ALA A 365 17.01 -8.48 -14.07
C ALA A 365 17.81 -9.78 -14.10
N ASP A 366 17.78 -10.43 -15.26
CA ASP A 366 18.81 -11.38 -15.68
C ASP A 366 19.99 -10.66 -16.35
N ALA A 367 20.76 -11.37 -17.17
CA ALA A 367 21.92 -10.75 -17.83
C ALA A 367 21.56 -9.65 -18.84
N SER A 368 20.35 -9.66 -19.41
CA SER A 368 20.01 -8.86 -20.59
C SER A 368 18.66 -8.18 -20.58
N THR A 369 17.80 -8.55 -19.65
CA THR A 369 16.39 -8.15 -19.63
C THR A 369 15.98 -7.73 -18.23
N VAL A 370 15.17 -6.69 -18.14
CA VAL A 370 14.53 -6.23 -16.90
C VAL A 370 13.06 -6.62 -16.93
N TYR A 371 12.61 -7.18 -15.81
CA TYR A 371 11.24 -7.63 -15.58
C TYR A 371 10.64 -6.89 -14.39
N ARG A 372 9.33 -6.66 -14.43
CA ARG A 372 8.54 -6.17 -13.30
C ARG A 372 7.74 -7.32 -12.70
N ILE A 373 7.64 -7.34 -11.37
CA ILE A 373 6.79 -8.29 -10.65
C ILE A 373 5.36 -7.76 -10.65
N GLU A 374 4.43 -8.57 -11.13
CA GLU A 374 3.00 -8.28 -11.10
C GLU A 374 2.25 -9.45 -10.45
N ALA A 375 1.16 -9.14 -9.76
CA ALA A 375 0.23 -10.15 -9.27
C ALA A 375 -1.15 -9.94 -9.89
N PRO A 376 -1.92 -11.00 -10.14
CA PRO A 376 -3.30 -10.85 -10.54
C PRO A 376 -4.05 -10.05 -9.46
N PRO A 377 -5.08 -9.29 -9.82
CA PRO A 377 -5.90 -8.62 -8.83
C PRO A 377 -6.44 -9.67 -7.83
N PRO A 378 -6.50 -9.32 -6.52
CA PRO A 378 -7.01 -10.26 -5.53
C PRO A 378 -8.46 -10.63 -5.88
N PRO A 379 -8.88 -11.89 -5.67
CA PRO A 379 -10.27 -12.27 -5.86
C PRO A 379 -11.18 -11.37 -5.03
N PRO A 380 -12.35 -11.01 -5.55
CA PRO A 380 -13.27 -10.16 -4.82
C PRO A 380 -13.65 -10.78 -3.48
N ARG A 381 -13.66 -9.98 -2.42
CA ARG A 381 -14.04 -10.43 -1.08
C ARG A 381 -14.80 -9.34 -0.35
N ILE A 382 -15.99 -9.68 0.13
CA ILE A 382 -16.75 -8.83 1.05
C ILE A 382 -16.17 -9.02 2.45
N SER A 383 -15.87 -7.92 3.14
CA SER A 383 -15.37 -7.96 4.53
C SER A 383 -16.42 -8.53 5.48
N ASP A 384 -15.98 -9.19 6.55
CA ASP A 384 -16.88 -9.72 7.57
C ASP A 384 -17.70 -8.57 8.20
N GLY A 385 -19.04 -8.71 8.15
CA GLY A 385 -19.95 -7.62 8.55
C GLY A 385 -19.90 -6.39 7.66
N GLY A 386 -19.24 -6.46 6.50
CA GLY A 386 -19.06 -5.33 5.58
C GLY A 386 -20.31 -4.89 4.83
N VAL A 387 -21.42 -5.64 4.90
CA VAL A 387 -22.68 -5.25 4.28
C VAL A 387 -23.54 -4.51 5.32
N VAL A 388 -23.75 -3.23 5.11
CA VAL A 388 -24.40 -2.33 6.07
C VAL A 388 -25.42 -1.41 5.39
N SER A 389 -26.34 -0.84 6.18
CA SER A 389 -27.24 0.22 5.67
C SER A 389 -26.44 1.43 5.21
N ALA A 390 -26.72 1.96 4.02
CA ALA A 390 -26.07 3.16 3.48
C ALA A 390 -26.34 4.46 4.29
N ALA A 391 -27.29 4.43 5.22
CA ALA A 391 -27.59 5.58 6.07
C ALA A 391 -26.99 5.46 7.49
N THR A 392 -26.95 4.25 8.07
CA THR A 392 -26.55 4.09 9.48
C THR A 392 -25.15 3.52 9.67
N TYR A 393 -24.62 2.79 8.70
CA TYR A 393 -23.35 2.05 8.74
C TYR A 393 -23.23 1.10 9.94
N ARG A 394 -24.35 0.64 10.51
CA ARG A 394 -24.35 -0.23 11.69
C ARG A 394 -24.10 -1.68 11.26
N VAL A 395 -23.01 -2.24 11.74
CA VAL A 395 -22.66 -3.65 11.52
C VAL A 395 -23.65 -4.57 12.22
N GLY A 396 -24.02 -5.69 11.57
CA GLY A 396 -24.88 -6.72 12.13
C GLY A 396 -26.38 -6.37 12.23
N SER A 397 -26.78 -5.18 11.78
CA SER A 397 -28.20 -4.82 11.68
C SER A 397 -28.83 -5.51 10.46
N GLY A 398 -30.07 -6.00 10.60
CA GLY A 398 -30.83 -6.48 9.46
C GLY A 398 -31.09 -5.35 8.46
N LEU A 399 -31.05 -5.65 7.16
CA LEU A 399 -31.32 -4.72 6.07
C LEU A 399 -32.74 -4.95 5.51
N ALA A 400 -33.47 -3.89 5.22
CA ALA A 400 -34.81 -4.02 4.69
C ALA A 400 -34.77 -4.16 3.15
N PRO A 401 -35.53 -5.09 2.55
CA PRO A 401 -35.71 -5.12 1.09
C PRO A 401 -36.22 -3.77 0.56
N GLY A 402 -35.69 -3.37 -0.60
CA GLY A 402 -35.94 -2.05 -1.20
C GLY A 402 -35.06 -0.94 -0.66
N SER A 403 -34.32 -1.14 0.43
CA SER A 403 -33.43 -0.12 1.02
C SER A 403 -32.07 0.00 0.30
N LEU A 404 -31.34 1.07 0.60
CA LEU A 404 -29.99 1.30 0.13
C LEU A 404 -28.97 0.72 1.13
N ALA A 405 -27.99 0.01 0.61
CA ALA A 405 -26.93 -0.64 1.34
C ALA A 405 -25.55 -0.34 0.75
N THR A 406 -24.52 -0.55 1.56
CA THR A 406 -23.11 -0.48 1.17
C THR A 406 -22.46 -1.81 1.51
N ALA A 407 -21.67 -2.35 0.58
CA ALA A 407 -20.75 -3.44 0.82
C ALA A 407 -19.31 -2.90 0.79
N PHE A 408 -18.52 -3.24 1.82
CA PHE A 408 -17.08 -2.98 1.90
C PHE A 408 -16.30 -4.26 1.72
N GLY A 409 -15.14 -4.19 1.07
CA GLY A 409 -14.32 -5.35 0.78
C GLY A 409 -13.05 -5.04 0.02
N ILE A 410 -12.51 -6.05 -0.65
CA ILE A 410 -11.30 -5.97 -1.47
C ILE A 410 -11.66 -6.49 -2.87
N GLY A 411 -11.09 -5.89 -3.90
CA GLY A 411 -11.27 -6.34 -5.28
C GLY A 411 -12.72 -6.29 -5.76
N LEU A 412 -13.56 -5.43 -5.17
CA LEU A 412 -15.00 -5.41 -5.46
C LEU A 412 -15.36 -4.84 -6.84
N ALA A 413 -14.44 -4.15 -7.51
CA ALA A 413 -14.61 -3.62 -8.87
C ALA A 413 -13.27 -3.40 -9.55
N ASP A 414 -13.22 -3.47 -10.88
CA ASP A 414 -12.03 -3.16 -11.69
C ASP A 414 -11.79 -1.64 -11.81
N SER A 415 -12.87 -0.86 -11.73
CA SER A 415 -12.80 0.59 -11.87
C SER A 415 -13.84 1.30 -11.01
N THR A 416 -13.56 2.57 -10.67
CA THR A 416 -14.55 3.41 -9.99
C THR A 416 -15.59 3.88 -10.99
N ALA A 417 -16.87 3.62 -10.68
CA ALA A 417 -18.02 3.98 -11.52
C ALA A 417 -19.23 4.41 -10.68
N VAL A 418 -20.05 5.28 -11.24
CA VAL A 418 -21.31 5.77 -10.67
C VAL A 418 -22.42 5.56 -11.69
N ALA A 419 -23.55 5.00 -11.26
CA ALA A 419 -24.70 4.86 -12.12
C ALA A 419 -25.33 6.22 -12.42
N THR A 420 -25.64 6.47 -13.68
CA THR A 420 -26.26 7.73 -14.17
C THR A 420 -27.64 7.51 -14.77
N VAL A 421 -28.13 6.27 -14.75
CA VAL A 421 -29.39 5.85 -15.40
C VAL A 421 -30.29 5.13 -14.43
N HIS A 422 -31.59 5.13 -14.75
CA HIS A 422 -32.61 4.29 -14.11
C HIS A 422 -33.35 3.47 -15.19
N PRO A 423 -33.71 2.20 -14.92
CA PRO A 423 -33.38 1.44 -13.72
C PRO A 423 -31.87 1.38 -13.48
N LEU A 424 -31.45 1.32 -12.20
CA LEU A 424 -30.08 1.15 -11.82
C LEU A 424 -29.48 -0.12 -12.48
N PRO A 425 -28.28 -0.06 -13.01
CA PRO A 425 -27.63 -1.22 -13.62
C PRO A 425 -27.31 -2.32 -12.59
N THR A 426 -27.35 -3.55 -13.01
CA THR A 426 -26.94 -4.72 -12.20
C THR A 426 -25.46 -5.02 -12.34
N GLU A 427 -24.79 -4.39 -13.31
CA GLU A 427 -23.33 -4.47 -13.54
C GLU A 427 -22.77 -3.04 -13.57
N LEU A 428 -21.69 -2.80 -12.79
CA LEU A 428 -21.07 -1.48 -12.66
C LEU A 428 -19.59 -1.66 -12.29
N GLY A 429 -18.70 -0.87 -12.91
CA GLY A 429 -17.26 -0.90 -12.62
C GLY A 429 -16.60 -2.26 -12.87
N GLY A 430 -17.07 -3.00 -13.90
CA GLY A 430 -16.54 -4.32 -14.28
C GLY A 430 -17.03 -5.47 -13.39
N GLY A 431 -18.09 -5.26 -12.57
CA GLY A 431 -18.58 -6.36 -11.74
C GLY A 431 -20.04 -6.25 -11.37
N SER A 432 -20.60 -7.37 -10.90
CA SER A 432 -22.00 -7.56 -10.51
C SER A 432 -22.12 -8.05 -9.06
N MET A 433 -23.32 -7.93 -8.50
CA MET A 433 -23.68 -8.46 -7.18
C MET A 433 -24.94 -9.31 -7.29
N THR A 434 -24.94 -10.47 -6.63
CA THR A 434 -26.05 -11.41 -6.72
C THR A 434 -26.42 -11.96 -5.35
N PHE A 435 -27.71 -11.86 -4.99
CA PHE A 435 -28.26 -12.49 -3.81
C PHE A 435 -28.77 -13.90 -4.12
N ASN A 436 -28.53 -14.85 -3.20
CA ASN A 436 -28.99 -16.24 -3.28
C ASN A 436 -28.69 -16.90 -4.64
N GLY A 437 -27.59 -16.49 -5.30
CA GLY A 437 -27.13 -17.01 -6.59
C GLY A 437 -27.92 -16.59 -7.82
N ASN A 438 -29.10 -15.92 -7.69
CA ASN A 438 -29.96 -15.61 -8.83
C ASN A 438 -30.70 -14.27 -8.78
N VAL A 439 -30.62 -13.51 -7.70
CA VAL A 439 -31.31 -12.21 -7.57
C VAL A 439 -30.27 -11.09 -7.70
N PRO A 440 -30.21 -10.38 -8.85
CA PRO A 440 -29.23 -9.34 -9.05
C PRO A 440 -29.54 -8.10 -8.19
N ALA A 441 -28.49 -7.49 -7.63
CA ALA A 441 -28.58 -6.24 -6.88
C ALA A 441 -28.28 -5.04 -7.80
N PRO A 442 -29.22 -4.09 -7.97
CA PRO A 442 -28.94 -2.87 -8.72
C PRO A 442 -27.96 -1.96 -8.00
N GLN A 443 -27.01 -1.40 -8.74
CA GLN A 443 -25.84 -0.72 -8.21
C GLN A 443 -25.88 0.78 -8.48
N ILE A 444 -25.40 1.56 -7.51
CA ILE A 444 -25.33 3.02 -7.55
C ILE A 444 -23.87 3.47 -7.72
N PHE A 445 -22.96 2.81 -7.00
CA PHE A 445 -21.54 3.12 -6.97
C PHE A 445 -20.72 1.84 -6.88
N ALA A 446 -19.58 1.79 -7.56
CA ALA A 446 -18.60 0.72 -7.47
C ALA A 446 -17.18 1.29 -7.40
N SER A 447 -16.35 0.69 -6.58
CA SER A 447 -14.90 0.86 -6.51
C SER A 447 -14.26 -0.44 -5.99
N ALA A 448 -12.95 -0.57 -6.05
CA ALA A 448 -12.24 -1.76 -5.56
C ALA A 448 -12.53 -2.06 -4.07
N GLY A 449 -12.86 -1.04 -3.25
CA GLY A 449 -13.13 -1.21 -1.82
C GLY A 449 -14.58 -1.11 -1.40
N GLN A 450 -15.49 -0.67 -2.29
CA GLN A 450 -16.87 -0.33 -1.89
C GLN A 450 -17.86 -0.48 -3.05
N ARG A 451 -19.04 -1.00 -2.74
CA ARG A 451 -20.23 -0.95 -3.62
C ARG A 451 -21.44 -0.40 -2.88
N ASN A 452 -22.19 0.53 -3.50
CA ASN A 452 -23.47 0.99 -3.01
C ASN A 452 -24.57 0.45 -3.93
N PHE A 453 -25.60 -0.13 -3.36
CA PHE A 453 -26.62 -0.86 -4.12
C PHE A 453 -27.98 -0.83 -3.41
N GLN A 454 -29.02 -1.22 -4.12
CA GLN A 454 -30.32 -1.46 -3.55
C GLN A 454 -30.48 -2.93 -3.14
N ILE A 455 -30.99 -3.18 -1.93
CA ILE A 455 -31.46 -4.53 -1.51
C ILE A 455 -32.69 -4.87 -2.34
N PRO A 456 -32.69 -5.95 -3.12
CA PRO A 456 -33.81 -6.31 -3.98
C PRO A 456 -35.14 -6.51 -3.24
N TRP A 457 -36.25 -6.07 -3.84
CA TRP A 457 -37.60 -6.31 -3.30
C TRP A 457 -37.96 -7.79 -3.25
N GLU A 458 -37.38 -8.60 -4.11
CA GLU A 458 -37.53 -10.06 -4.20
C GLU A 458 -37.13 -10.80 -2.92
N LEU A 459 -36.41 -10.12 -2.02
CA LEU A 459 -35.96 -10.68 -0.74
C LEU A 459 -36.98 -10.45 0.41
N VAL A 460 -38.14 -9.86 0.13
CA VAL A 460 -39.18 -9.65 1.14
C VAL A 460 -39.61 -10.98 1.76
N GLY A 461 -39.70 -11.00 3.09
CA GLY A 461 -40.10 -12.19 3.86
C GLY A 461 -38.93 -13.08 4.30
N LEU A 462 -37.72 -12.87 3.81
CA LEU A 462 -36.54 -13.58 4.27
C LEU A 462 -35.94 -12.91 5.52
N SER A 463 -35.31 -13.71 6.40
CA SER A 463 -34.55 -13.22 7.55
C SER A 463 -33.04 -13.07 7.29
N LYS A 464 -32.55 -13.68 6.21
CA LYS A 464 -31.17 -13.58 5.73
C LYS A 464 -31.12 -13.95 4.24
N ALA A 465 -30.06 -13.52 3.57
CA ALA A 465 -29.72 -13.93 2.20
C ALA A 465 -28.20 -14.06 2.09
N SER A 466 -27.71 -14.89 1.16
CA SER A 466 -26.29 -14.88 0.77
C SER A 466 -26.07 -13.81 -0.31
N LEU A 467 -24.91 -13.18 -0.28
CA LEU A 467 -24.49 -12.17 -1.27
C LEU A 467 -23.12 -12.55 -1.83
N THR A 468 -22.97 -12.56 -3.15
CA THR A 468 -21.70 -12.68 -3.84
C THR A 468 -21.44 -11.45 -4.71
N VAL A 469 -20.15 -11.17 -4.93
CA VAL A 469 -19.66 -10.17 -5.90
C VAL A 469 -18.87 -10.91 -6.95
N THR A 470 -19.14 -10.66 -8.22
CA THR A 470 -18.37 -11.17 -9.36
C THR A 470 -17.69 -10.01 -10.08
N VAL A 471 -16.38 -10.12 -10.31
CA VAL A 471 -15.56 -9.15 -11.04
C VAL A 471 -14.74 -9.93 -12.07
N GLY A 472 -14.92 -9.62 -13.35
CA GLY A 472 -14.40 -10.45 -14.42
C GLY A 472 -14.91 -11.91 -14.30
N GLU A 473 -13.99 -12.87 -14.24
CA GLU A 473 -14.30 -14.30 -14.07
C GLU A 473 -14.30 -14.76 -12.59
N GLN A 474 -13.92 -13.89 -11.67
CA GLN A 474 -13.76 -14.23 -10.24
C GLN A 474 -15.02 -13.88 -9.44
N THR A 475 -15.46 -14.81 -8.59
CA THR A 475 -16.61 -14.62 -7.69
C THR A 475 -16.16 -14.74 -6.22
N SER A 476 -16.62 -13.81 -5.39
CA SER A 476 -16.32 -13.81 -3.96
C SER A 476 -16.92 -15.03 -3.24
N PRO A 477 -16.39 -15.42 -2.08
CA PRO A 477 -17.13 -16.23 -1.12
C PRO A 477 -18.48 -15.58 -0.77
N GLU A 478 -19.46 -16.41 -0.41
CA GLU A 478 -20.78 -15.92 0.04
C GLU A 478 -20.66 -15.16 1.37
N ALA A 479 -21.17 -13.93 1.39
CA ALA A 479 -21.38 -13.16 2.60
C ALA A 479 -22.84 -13.28 3.07
N VAL A 480 -23.05 -13.65 4.34
CA VAL A 480 -24.39 -13.72 4.91
C VAL A 480 -24.87 -12.32 5.30
N VAL A 481 -25.96 -11.88 4.68
CA VAL A 481 -26.60 -10.59 4.92
C VAL A 481 -27.87 -10.81 5.76
N PRO A 482 -27.95 -10.31 7.00
CA PRO A 482 -29.17 -10.35 7.78
C PRO A 482 -30.21 -9.42 7.17
N LEU A 483 -31.46 -9.88 7.10
CA LEU A 483 -32.58 -9.12 6.58
C LEU A 483 -33.62 -8.86 7.67
N ALA A 484 -34.29 -7.73 7.57
CA ALA A 484 -35.38 -7.33 8.48
C ALA A 484 -36.49 -6.68 7.69
N ARG A 485 -37.74 -6.76 8.19
CA ARG A 485 -38.86 -6.11 7.56
C ARG A 485 -38.68 -4.59 7.48
N VAL A 486 -38.12 -3.98 8.53
CA VAL A 486 -37.79 -2.55 8.62
C VAL A 486 -36.37 -2.40 9.23
N SER A 487 -35.65 -1.39 8.79
CA SER A 487 -34.34 -1.00 9.32
C SER A 487 -34.15 0.50 9.06
N PRO A 488 -34.89 1.36 9.77
CA PRO A 488 -34.95 2.78 9.45
C PRO A 488 -33.61 3.47 9.67
N GLY A 489 -33.18 4.28 8.70
CA GLY A 489 -32.00 5.11 8.77
C GLY A 489 -32.20 6.46 8.11
N ILE A 490 -31.88 7.55 8.81
CA ILE A 490 -31.85 8.92 8.27
C ILE A 490 -30.47 9.12 7.63
N PHE A 491 -30.40 9.60 6.41
CA PHE A 491 -29.14 10.02 5.79
C PHE A 491 -28.59 11.25 6.48
N VAL A 492 -27.27 11.30 6.65
CA VAL A 492 -26.55 12.44 7.24
C VAL A 492 -25.60 13.05 6.23
N LEU A 493 -25.40 14.37 6.31
CA LEU A 493 -24.60 15.15 5.36
C LEU A 493 -23.16 15.38 5.83
N ASN A 494 -22.86 15.08 7.11
CA ASN A 494 -21.53 15.27 7.70
C ASN A 494 -21.32 14.35 8.92
N TYR A 495 -20.12 14.35 9.45
CA TYR A 495 -19.73 13.54 10.61
C TYR A 495 -20.41 13.94 11.93
N SER A 496 -20.90 15.18 12.04
CA SER A 496 -21.65 15.62 13.23
C SER A 496 -23.08 15.10 13.27
N GLY A 497 -23.49 14.31 12.27
CA GLY A 497 -24.82 13.72 12.21
C GLY A 497 -25.92 14.67 11.73
N GLN A 498 -25.57 15.71 10.98
CA GLN A 498 -26.51 16.63 10.34
C GLN A 498 -27.44 15.85 9.40
N ALA A 499 -28.74 15.82 9.70
CA ALA A 499 -29.72 15.13 8.89
C ALA A 499 -29.77 15.69 7.46
N ALA A 500 -29.98 14.83 6.48
CA ALA A 500 -30.38 15.22 5.12
C ALA A 500 -31.86 15.62 5.14
N ALA A 501 -32.16 16.74 5.82
CA ALA A 501 -33.47 17.33 5.99
C ALA A 501 -33.49 18.67 5.26
N PHE A 502 -34.48 18.84 4.39
CA PHE A 502 -34.63 19.99 3.51
C PHE A 502 -35.92 20.76 3.78
N VAL A 503 -35.83 22.08 3.79
CA VAL A 503 -37.00 22.95 3.90
C VAL A 503 -37.74 22.98 2.57
N SER A 504 -39.05 22.66 2.58
CA SER A 504 -39.91 22.64 1.39
C SER A 504 -40.92 23.79 1.42
N PRO A 505 -41.15 24.51 0.30
CA PRO A 505 -40.33 24.53 -0.91
C PRO A 505 -39.02 25.31 -0.72
N GLY A 506 -38.03 25.05 -1.56
CA GLY A 506 -36.78 25.84 -1.58
C GLY A 506 -35.51 25.02 -1.38
N GLY A 507 -35.57 23.85 -0.74
CA GLY A 507 -34.49 22.89 -0.68
C GLY A 507 -33.29 23.30 0.17
N ALA A 508 -33.42 24.33 1.05
CA ALA A 508 -32.37 24.68 2.01
C ALA A 508 -32.22 23.56 3.03
N VAL A 509 -30.98 23.19 3.38
CA VAL A 509 -30.72 22.20 4.43
C VAL A 509 -31.08 22.80 5.79
N ALA A 510 -31.89 22.07 6.58
CA ALA A 510 -32.24 22.45 7.95
C ALA A 510 -31.05 22.21 8.91
N GLY A 511 -30.00 23.04 8.78
CA GLY A 511 -28.72 22.93 9.49
C GLY A 511 -28.17 24.27 9.95
N PRO A 512 -27.16 24.29 10.82
CA PRO A 512 -26.47 25.53 11.19
C PRO A 512 -25.91 26.23 9.95
N VAL A 513 -25.93 27.57 9.95
CA VAL A 513 -25.34 28.36 8.88
C VAL A 513 -23.87 27.97 8.67
N GLY A 514 -23.51 27.64 7.43
CA GLY A 514 -22.15 27.25 7.08
C GLY A 514 -21.78 25.78 7.37
N SER A 515 -22.67 24.97 7.96
CA SER A 515 -22.40 23.53 8.20
C SER A 515 -22.28 22.73 6.91
N VAL A 516 -23.09 23.06 5.90
CA VAL A 516 -23.01 22.59 4.51
C VAL A 516 -23.48 23.72 3.58
N PRO A 517 -23.15 23.69 2.28
CA PRO A 517 -23.62 24.69 1.34
C PRO A 517 -25.16 24.82 1.33
N GLY A 518 -25.65 26.02 1.50
CA GLY A 518 -27.11 26.32 1.49
C GLY A 518 -27.84 25.95 2.78
N ALA A 519 -27.11 25.63 3.87
CA ALA A 519 -27.75 25.37 5.17
C ALA A 519 -28.23 26.65 5.84
N ARG A 520 -29.41 26.56 6.45
CA ARG A 520 -29.96 27.52 7.40
C ARG A 520 -30.81 26.80 8.44
N PRO A 521 -30.98 27.35 9.64
CA PRO A 521 -32.00 26.85 10.57
C PRO A 521 -33.41 26.88 9.94
N ALA A 522 -34.16 25.82 10.18
CA ALA A 522 -35.57 25.77 9.78
C ALA A 522 -36.42 26.63 10.73
N LYS A 523 -37.46 27.25 10.22
CA LYS A 523 -38.39 28.03 11.04
C LYS A 523 -39.56 27.17 11.50
N PRO A 524 -40.04 27.30 12.74
CA PRO A 524 -41.30 26.70 13.15
C PRO A 524 -42.42 27.02 12.15
N GLY A 525 -43.21 26.01 11.81
CA GLY A 525 -44.24 26.11 10.79
C GLY A 525 -43.80 25.82 9.35
N GLU A 526 -42.52 25.74 9.06
CA GLU A 526 -42.02 25.27 7.75
C GLU A 526 -42.18 23.76 7.62
N THR A 527 -42.34 23.28 6.40
CA THR A 527 -42.38 21.84 6.09
C THR A 527 -40.97 21.31 5.84
N LEU A 528 -40.61 20.19 6.49
CA LEU A 528 -39.35 19.48 6.27
C LEU A 528 -39.56 18.23 5.44
N GLU A 529 -38.60 17.95 4.58
CA GLU A 529 -38.44 16.72 3.80
C GLU A 529 -37.15 16.02 4.25
N VAL A 530 -37.28 14.86 4.91
CA VAL A 530 -36.15 14.08 5.44
C VAL A 530 -35.86 12.88 4.54
N MET A 531 -34.63 12.75 4.08
CA MET A 531 -34.18 11.62 3.29
C MET A 531 -33.82 10.45 4.20
N ALA A 532 -34.37 9.27 3.90
CA ALA A 532 -34.22 8.07 4.69
C ALA A 532 -34.12 6.82 3.81
N THR A 533 -33.78 5.70 4.42
CA THR A 533 -33.86 4.36 3.81
C THR A 533 -34.28 3.32 4.84
N GLY A 534 -34.73 2.15 4.36
CA GLY A 534 -35.09 1.04 5.24
C GLY A 534 -36.42 1.19 5.97
N LEU A 535 -37.31 2.01 5.49
CA LEU A 535 -38.63 2.22 6.13
C LEU A 535 -39.63 1.07 5.89
N GLY A 536 -39.19 0.03 5.15
CA GLY A 536 -39.96 -1.20 4.95
C GLY A 536 -40.80 -1.21 3.67
N PRO A 537 -41.76 -2.16 3.57
CA PRO A 537 -42.56 -2.34 2.37
C PRO A 537 -43.45 -1.15 2.09
N VAL A 538 -43.77 -0.95 0.80
CA VAL A 538 -44.56 0.17 0.29
C VAL A 538 -45.75 -0.32 -0.52
N THR A 539 -46.76 0.53 -0.68
CA THR A 539 -47.79 0.35 -1.72
C THR A 539 -47.14 0.52 -3.09
N ASN A 540 -47.63 -0.18 -4.11
CA ASN A 540 -47.12 -0.05 -5.49
C ASN A 540 -45.57 -0.07 -5.57
N PRO A 541 -44.89 -1.12 -5.08
CA PRO A 541 -43.45 -1.17 -5.14
C PRO A 541 -42.96 -1.15 -6.60
N PRO A 542 -41.99 -0.29 -6.93
CA PRO A 542 -41.43 -0.32 -8.28
C PRO A 542 -40.62 -1.61 -8.49
N VAL A 543 -40.33 -1.95 -9.74
CA VAL A 543 -39.38 -2.99 -10.05
C VAL A 543 -38.05 -2.64 -9.40
N THR A 544 -37.35 -3.65 -8.89
CA THR A 544 -36.01 -3.48 -8.26
C THR A 544 -35.07 -2.69 -9.18
N GLY A 545 -34.41 -1.66 -8.65
CA GLY A 545 -33.58 -0.72 -9.40
C GLY A 545 -34.29 0.47 -10.04
N ALA A 546 -35.61 0.43 -10.16
CA ALA A 546 -36.36 1.54 -10.72
C ALA A 546 -36.73 2.61 -9.68
N THR A 547 -36.95 3.84 -10.15
CA THR A 547 -37.52 4.91 -9.34
C THR A 547 -39.01 4.67 -9.13
N ALA A 548 -39.54 5.16 -8.02
CA ALA A 548 -40.99 5.13 -7.77
C ALA A 548 -41.75 6.11 -8.69
N LEU A 549 -43.03 5.83 -8.95
CA LEU A 549 -43.91 6.77 -9.61
C LEU A 549 -44.33 7.88 -8.63
N ALA A 550 -44.55 9.07 -9.16
CA ALA A 550 -45.12 10.17 -8.37
C ALA A 550 -46.59 9.97 -8.11
N ASP A 551 -47.33 9.34 -9.05
CA ASP A 551 -48.76 9.05 -8.98
C ASP A 551 -49.03 7.70 -9.70
N PRO A 552 -49.61 6.69 -9.00
CA PRO A 552 -49.82 6.67 -7.55
C PRO A 552 -48.51 6.54 -6.77
N ALA A 553 -48.36 7.31 -5.70
CA ALA A 553 -47.16 7.30 -4.86
C ALA A 553 -46.96 5.96 -4.13
N SER A 554 -45.72 5.57 -3.94
CA SER A 554 -45.32 4.36 -3.18
C SER A 554 -45.20 4.69 -1.69
N MET A 555 -46.33 4.51 -0.95
CA MET A 555 -46.44 4.87 0.47
C MET A 555 -45.93 3.73 1.38
N VAL A 556 -45.25 4.07 2.47
CA VAL A 556 -44.85 3.09 3.52
C VAL A 556 -46.11 2.43 4.12
N LEU A 557 -46.08 1.09 4.21
CA LEU A 557 -47.21 0.30 4.73
C LEU A 557 -47.21 0.21 6.26
N GLU A 558 -46.07 0.40 6.89
CA GLU A 558 -45.88 0.27 8.33
C GLU A 558 -46.29 1.58 9.05
N HIS A 559 -46.70 1.45 10.30
CA HIS A 559 -46.93 2.62 11.15
C HIS A 559 -45.60 3.36 11.36
N LEU A 560 -45.56 4.61 10.93
CA LEU A 560 -44.38 5.49 10.99
C LEU A 560 -44.69 6.73 11.81
N SER A 561 -43.75 7.14 12.66
CA SER A 561 -43.78 8.41 13.37
C SER A 561 -42.42 9.09 13.31
N VAL A 562 -42.39 10.42 13.29
CA VAL A 562 -41.20 11.26 13.45
C VAL A 562 -41.19 11.83 14.87
N ARG A 563 -40.02 11.88 15.47
CA ARG A 563 -39.81 12.50 16.80
C ARG A 563 -38.74 13.57 16.69
N ILE A 564 -39.01 14.74 17.25
CA ILE A 564 -38.07 15.86 17.35
C ILE A 564 -37.93 16.19 18.84
N ALA A 565 -36.69 16.12 19.39
CA ALA A 565 -36.40 16.25 20.82
C ALA A 565 -37.33 15.35 21.67
N ASP A 566 -37.55 14.11 21.20
CA ASP A 566 -38.43 13.09 21.79
C ASP A 566 -39.94 13.31 21.68
N GLU A 567 -40.41 14.45 21.19
CA GLU A 567 -41.80 14.73 20.96
C GLU A 567 -42.27 14.26 19.56
N PRO A 568 -43.45 13.61 19.46
CA PRO A 568 -43.96 13.14 18.19
C PRO A 568 -44.46 14.30 17.31
N VAL A 569 -44.17 14.18 16.00
CA VAL A 569 -44.58 15.17 14.99
C VAL A 569 -45.51 14.51 13.98
N PRO A 570 -46.65 15.16 13.57
CA PRO A 570 -47.55 14.62 12.56
C PRO A 570 -46.83 14.51 11.21
N VAL A 571 -47.00 13.35 10.54
CA VAL A 571 -46.38 13.08 9.24
C VAL A 571 -47.42 13.22 8.13
N GLU A 572 -47.13 14.03 7.11
CA GLU A 572 -47.97 14.23 5.94
C GLU A 572 -47.75 13.21 4.84
N PHE A 573 -46.46 12.80 4.67
CA PHE A 573 -46.07 11.85 3.66
C PHE A 573 -44.89 11.00 4.17
N ALA A 574 -44.96 9.69 3.93
CA ALA A 574 -43.84 8.77 4.08
C ALA A 574 -43.89 7.72 2.96
N GLY A 575 -42.92 7.73 2.08
CA GLY A 575 -42.90 6.86 0.90
C GLY A 575 -41.60 6.93 0.15
N LEU A 576 -41.52 6.26 -1.00
CA LEU A 576 -40.36 6.33 -1.87
C LEU A 576 -40.30 7.69 -2.59
N ALA A 577 -39.07 8.22 -2.68
CA ALA A 577 -38.79 9.41 -3.48
C ALA A 577 -38.91 9.09 -4.98
N PRO A 578 -39.67 9.85 -5.79
CA PRO A 578 -39.87 9.53 -7.21
C PRO A 578 -38.63 9.61 -8.09
N THR A 579 -37.55 10.21 -7.58
CA THR A 579 -36.33 10.54 -8.37
C THR A 579 -35.19 9.56 -8.18
N HIS A 580 -35.24 8.71 -7.15
CA HIS A 580 -34.13 7.82 -6.81
C HIS A 580 -34.61 6.44 -6.34
N ALA A 581 -34.03 5.38 -6.87
CA ALA A 581 -34.36 4.03 -6.43
C ALA A 581 -33.92 3.82 -4.97
N GLY A 582 -34.74 3.18 -4.14
CA GLY A 582 -34.44 2.81 -2.75
C GLY A 582 -34.36 3.98 -1.75
N LEU A 583 -34.51 5.22 -2.20
CA LEU A 583 -34.54 6.39 -1.33
C LEU A 583 -36.00 6.65 -0.84
N TYR A 584 -36.13 6.83 0.46
CA TYR A 584 -37.41 7.23 1.07
C TYR A 584 -37.40 8.71 1.43
N LEU A 585 -38.56 9.32 1.35
CA LEU A 585 -38.87 10.69 1.73
C LEU A 585 -39.91 10.68 2.84
N VAL A 586 -39.62 11.41 3.93
CA VAL A 586 -40.60 11.66 4.99
C VAL A 586 -40.82 13.16 5.08
N ARG A 587 -42.10 13.58 4.88
CA ARG A 587 -42.50 15.00 4.90
C ARG A 587 -43.41 15.27 6.07
N PHE A 588 -43.14 16.34 6.78
CA PHE A 588 -43.94 16.79 7.93
C PHE A 588 -43.79 18.30 8.15
N PRO A 589 -44.86 18.97 8.66
CA PRO A 589 -44.77 20.35 9.13
C PRO A 589 -44.01 20.40 10.44
N LEU A 590 -43.11 21.37 10.60
CA LEU A 590 -42.41 21.62 11.85
C LEU A 590 -43.36 22.32 12.84
N PRO A 591 -43.68 21.73 14.01
CA PRO A 591 -44.56 22.36 14.98
C PRO A 591 -44.06 23.75 15.41
N THR A 592 -45.00 24.65 15.77
CA THR A 592 -44.66 26.01 16.20
C THR A 592 -44.05 26.05 17.59
N ASP A 593 -44.34 25.06 18.42
CA ASP A 593 -43.86 24.87 19.81
C ASP A 593 -42.70 23.87 19.91
N VAL A 594 -42.02 23.54 18.79
CA VAL A 594 -40.92 22.60 18.74
C VAL A 594 -39.68 23.14 19.46
N ALA A 595 -38.87 22.22 20.02
CA ALA A 595 -37.55 22.54 20.58
C ALA A 595 -36.67 23.26 19.55
N ARG A 596 -35.95 24.32 19.97
CA ARG A 596 -35.14 25.17 19.09
C ARG A 596 -33.66 25.01 19.40
N GLY A 597 -32.80 25.22 18.40
CA GLY A 597 -31.35 25.12 18.60
C GLY A 597 -30.59 24.72 17.35
N ALA A 598 -29.27 24.73 17.45
CA ALA A 598 -28.38 24.40 16.35
C ALA A 598 -28.25 22.88 16.09
N ALA A 599 -28.61 22.04 17.08
CA ALA A 599 -28.50 20.57 16.99
C ALA A 599 -29.68 19.90 17.72
N VAL A 600 -30.87 20.04 17.16
CA VAL A 600 -32.08 19.43 17.70
C VAL A 600 -32.17 17.99 17.21
N PRO A 601 -32.28 16.97 18.09
CA PRO A 601 -32.32 15.59 17.69
C PRO A 601 -33.62 15.23 16.96
N ILE A 602 -33.45 14.43 15.87
CA ILE A 602 -34.56 13.89 15.10
C ILE A 602 -34.39 12.38 14.93
N ALA A 603 -35.49 11.63 15.04
CA ALA A 603 -35.53 10.20 14.79
C ALA A 603 -36.79 9.80 14.07
N ILE A 604 -36.70 8.73 13.26
CA ILE A 604 -37.85 8.09 12.61
C ILE A 604 -38.09 6.74 13.27
N ARG A 605 -39.28 6.47 13.73
CA ARG A 605 -39.72 5.17 14.26
C ARG A 605 -40.65 4.49 13.28
N VAL A 606 -40.38 3.25 12.90
CA VAL A 606 -41.19 2.45 12.00
C VAL A 606 -41.47 1.09 12.63
N ALA A 607 -42.70 0.65 12.75
CA ALA A 607 -43.08 -0.63 13.36
C ALA A 607 -42.38 -0.91 14.71
N GLY A 608 -42.18 0.14 15.52
CA GLY A 608 -41.51 0.06 16.83
C GLY A 608 -39.99 0.09 16.80
N VAL A 609 -39.35 0.16 15.63
CA VAL A 609 -37.90 0.23 15.46
C VAL A 609 -37.47 1.69 15.23
N ASP A 610 -36.53 2.20 16.04
CA ASP A 610 -36.00 3.56 15.90
C ASP A 610 -34.83 3.62 14.93
N SER A 611 -34.77 4.70 14.14
CA SER A 611 -33.57 5.07 13.40
C SER A 611 -32.44 5.47 14.37
N LYS A 612 -31.20 5.56 13.85
CA LYS A 612 -30.14 6.32 14.53
C LYS A 612 -30.57 7.79 14.60
N THR A 613 -30.32 8.44 15.73
CA THR A 613 -30.55 9.89 15.91
C THR A 613 -29.70 10.68 14.93
N ALA A 614 -30.31 11.62 14.24
CA ALA A 614 -29.65 12.65 13.46
C ALA A 614 -30.04 14.04 14.04
N TYR A 615 -29.49 15.11 13.50
CA TYR A 615 -29.69 16.45 14.04
C TYR A 615 -30.12 17.42 12.96
N ILE A 616 -31.02 18.35 13.32
CA ILE A 616 -31.46 19.49 12.51
C ILE A 616 -31.23 20.78 13.27
N ALA A 617 -31.08 21.91 12.57
CA ALA A 617 -31.09 23.22 13.20
C ALA A 617 -32.47 23.87 13.07
N ILE A 618 -33.00 24.41 14.16
CA ILE A 618 -34.28 25.12 14.23
C ILE A 618 -34.01 26.51 14.78
N GLU A 619 -34.59 27.55 14.14
CA GLU A 619 -34.37 28.95 14.44
C GLU A 619 -34.69 29.25 15.91
N GLN A 620 -33.74 29.89 16.60
CA GLN A 620 -33.94 30.36 17.99
C GLN A 620 -34.88 31.58 18.00
N GLU A 621 -35.59 31.77 19.08
CA GLU A 621 -36.30 33.03 19.28
C GLU A 621 -35.32 34.17 19.36
N PRO A 622 -35.58 35.32 18.73
CA PRO A 622 -34.76 36.49 18.91
C PRO A 622 -34.72 36.83 20.42
N GLU A 623 -33.54 37.04 20.95
CA GLU A 623 -33.42 37.55 22.35
C GLU A 623 -34.24 38.82 22.47
N PRO A 624 -35.05 38.96 23.52
CA PRO A 624 -35.74 40.22 23.79
C PRO A 624 -34.67 41.32 23.89
N PRO A 625 -34.96 42.52 23.34
CA PRO A 625 -34.03 43.63 23.44
C PRO A 625 -33.65 43.85 24.93
N ALA A 626 -32.36 43.94 25.19
CA ALA A 626 -31.89 44.27 26.56
C ALA A 626 -32.63 45.49 27.06
N GLU A 627 -33.34 45.39 28.21
CA GLU A 627 -33.92 46.55 28.88
C GLU A 627 -32.79 47.56 29.11
N GLU A 628 -32.85 48.71 28.42
CA GLU A 628 -32.01 49.85 28.74
C GLU A 628 -32.26 50.19 30.20
N GLN A 629 -31.30 49.85 31.06
CA GLN A 629 -31.29 50.42 32.41
C GLN A 629 -31.04 51.92 32.25
N GLU A 630 -32.12 52.72 32.42
CA GLU A 630 -32.01 54.15 32.53
C GLU A 630 -31.03 54.50 33.71
N PRO A 631 -30.20 55.53 33.55
CA PRO A 631 -29.17 55.91 34.48
C PRO A 631 -29.68 56.45 35.83
#